data_0a764358c8c6fefbae5708f3f3f669ba
#
_entry.id   0a764358c8c6fefbae5708f3f3f669ba
#
_cell.length_a   1.000
_cell.length_b   1.000
_cell.length_c   1.000
_cell.angle_alpha   90.00
_cell.angle_beta   90.00
_cell.angle_gamma   90.00
#
_symmetry.space_group_name_H-M   'P 1'
#
loop_
_entity.id
_entity.type
_entity.pdbx_description
1 polymer ?
#
loop_
_entity_poly.entity_id
_entity_poly.type
_entity_poly.pdbx_seq_one_letter_code
_entity_poly.pdbx_strand_id
1 'polypeptide(L)'
;VHVPDLNSLCESESHVVLLFDPNPNAFCYLGLGSKRELIFEKPKPGILEALEAFSKLGSAWTFGWLGYDLKNEIEHLETRNPSSLGHPVLAWWEPEIAIRFSDSSLEILSGDDDDPRMIEALESIKRENKVQEGIQGEMVWSWDKTHYLKVLDEVKRLIQQGD
;
A
#
# COMPACT_ATOMS: atom_id res chain seq x y z
N VAL A 1 -15.88 6.73 9.91
CA VAL A 1 -15.66 6.12 8.54
C VAL A 1 -15.64 4.61 8.69
N HIS A 2 -16.46 3.92 7.92
CA HIS A 2 -16.43 2.45 7.86
C HIS A 2 -15.55 2.00 6.67
N VAL A 3 -14.98 0.81 6.78
CA VAL A 3 -14.18 0.22 5.69
C VAL A 3 -15.14 -0.20 4.57
N PRO A 4 -14.97 0.29 3.33
CA PRO A 4 -15.78 -0.12 2.19
C PRO A 4 -15.67 -1.62 1.90
N ASP A 5 -16.74 -2.22 1.38
CA ASP A 5 -16.68 -3.57 0.84
C ASP A 5 -16.18 -3.55 -0.61
N LEU A 6 -14.90 -3.87 -0.77
CA LEU A 6 -14.21 -3.84 -2.06
C LEU A 6 -14.03 -5.23 -2.69
N ASN A 7 -14.65 -6.29 -2.16
CA ASN A 7 -14.41 -7.65 -2.63
C ASN A 7 -14.68 -7.80 -4.14
N SER A 8 -15.80 -7.30 -4.62
CA SER A 8 -16.15 -7.35 -6.05
C SER A 8 -15.14 -6.60 -6.92
N LEU A 9 -14.71 -5.40 -6.49
CA LEU A 9 -13.71 -4.61 -7.21
C LEU A 9 -12.34 -5.30 -7.23
N CYS A 10 -11.94 -5.93 -6.13
CA CYS A 10 -10.69 -6.68 -6.07
C CYS A 10 -10.67 -7.93 -6.96
N GLU A 11 -11.84 -8.50 -7.27
CA GLU A 11 -11.95 -9.64 -8.19
C GLU A 11 -11.91 -9.21 -9.66
N SER A 12 -12.40 -8.01 -9.98
CA SER A 12 -12.54 -7.51 -11.36
C SER A 12 -11.37 -6.64 -11.82
N GLU A 13 -10.67 -5.96 -10.89
CA GLU A 13 -9.64 -4.98 -11.20
C GLU A 13 -8.24 -5.49 -10.89
N SER A 14 -7.29 -5.22 -11.79
CA SER A 14 -5.88 -5.54 -11.59
C SER A 14 -5.18 -4.66 -10.55
N HIS A 15 -5.68 -3.43 -10.37
CA HIS A 15 -5.16 -2.45 -9.45
C HIS A 15 -6.29 -1.88 -8.60
N VAL A 16 -6.26 -2.18 -7.32
CA VAL A 16 -7.16 -1.61 -6.32
C VAL A 16 -6.32 -1.13 -5.16
N VAL A 17 -6.50 0.12 -4.76
CA VAL A 17 -5.86 0.68 -3.58
C VAL A 17 -6.87 1.39 -2.72
N LEU A 18 -6.84 1.11 -1.43
CA LEU A 18 -7.58 1.83 -0.41
C LEU A 18 -6.59 2.38 0.62
N LEU A 19 -6.47 3.69 0.69
CA LEU A 19 -5.82 4.37 1.80
C LEU A 19 -6.90 4.76 2.79
N PHE A 20 -6.98 4.01 3.89
CA PHE A 20 -8.03 4.14 4.88
C PHE A 20 -7.48 4.69 6.20
N ASP A 21 -8.12 5.74 6.71
CA ASP A 21 -7.87 6.26 8.04
C ASP A 21 -9.16 6.13 8.87
N PRO A 22 -9.13 5.43 10.02
CA PRO A 22 -10.31 5.25 10.88
C PRO A 22 -10.75 6.54 11.60
N ASN A 23 -9.96 7.61 11.55
CA ASN A 23 -10.34 8.89 12.14
C ASN A 23 -11.52 9.51 11.36
N PRO A 24 -12.65 9.83 12.01
CA PRO A 24 -13.85 10.32 11.33
C PRO A 24 -13.66 11.64 10.59
N ASN A 25 -12.62 12.40 10.89
CA ASN A 25 -12.31 13.66 10.22
C ASN A 25 -11.24 13.52 9.13
N ALA A 26 -10.68 12.33 8.94
CA ALA A 26 -9.68 12.07 7.92
C ALA A 26 -10.31 11.75 6.56
N PHE A 27 -9.57 12.03 5.51
CA PHE A 27 -9.92 11.59 4.17
C PHE A 27 -9.35 10.21 3.89
N CYS A 28 -10.19 9.37 3.30
CA CYS A 28 -9.80 8.10 2.70
C CYS A 28 -9.71 8.26 1.18
N TYR A 29 -8.91 7.41 0.54
CA TYR A 29 -8.70 7.45 -0.90
C TYR A 29 -8.86 6.05 -1.48
N LEU A 30 -9.64 5.94 -2.56
CA LEU A 30 -9.79 4.74 -3.36
C LEU A 30 -9.27 5.01 -4.77
N GLY A 31 -8.42 4.12 -5.26
CA GLY A 31 -7.95 4.14 -6.65
C GLY A 31 -8.23 2.81 -7.33
N LEU A 32 -8.70 2.84 -8.58
CA LEU A 32 -9.03 1.67 -9.39
C LEU A 32 -8.37 1.76 -10.76
N GLY A 33 -7.97 0.60 -11.28
CA GLY A 33 -7.35 0.46 -12.58
C GLY A 33 -5.99 1.15 -12.68
N SER A 34 -5.37 1.11 -13.86
CA SER A 34 -4.08 1.73 -14.13
C SER A 34 -4.02 2.27 -15.55
N LYS A 35 -3.86 3.60 -15.70
CA LYS A 35 -3.57 4.26 -16.99
C LYS A 35 -2.12 4.04 -17.40
N ARG A 36 -1.22 4.03 -16.44
CA ARG A 36 0.21 3.80 -16.59
C ARG A 36 0.81 3.40 -15.25
N GLU A 37 1.89 2.62 -15.30
CA GLU A 37 2.55 2.10 -14.12
C GLU A 37 4.07 2.16 -14.24
N LEU A 38 4.74 2.16 -13.09
CA LEU A 38 6.17 2.10 -12.95
C LEU A 38 6.50 1.05 -11.88
N ILE A 39 7.07 -0.08 -12.28
CA ILE A 39 7.37 -1.19 -11.38
C ILE A 39 8.85 -1.53 -11.48
N PHE A 40 9.48 -1.69 -10.31
CA PHE A 40 10.84 -2.20 -10.19
C PHE A 40 10.87 -3.34 -9.20
N GLU A 41 11.16 -4.52 -9.70
CA GLU A 41 11.24 -5.75 -8.88
C GLU A 41 12.47 -5.76 -7.96
N LYS A 42 13.54 -5.11 -8.36
CA LYS A 42 14.82 -5.08 -7.64
C LYS A 42 15.43 -3.69 -7.63
N PRO A 43 16.23 -3.35 -6.60
CA PRO A 43 16.98 -2.10 -6.60
C PRO A 43 17.90 -2.02 -7.81
N LYS A 44 17.94 -0.87 -8.45
CA LYS A 44 18.89 -0.53 -9.52
C LYS A 44 19.07 0.98 -9.59
N PRO A 45 20.23 1.47 -10.04
CA PRO A 45 20.46 2.91 -10.19
C PRO A 45 19.40 3.59 -11.07
N GLY A 46 18.97 4.77 -10.69
CA GLY A 46 18.05 5.59 -11.47
C GLY A 46 16.55 5.37 -11.17
N ILE A 47 16.20 4.61 -10.12
CA ILE A 47 14.78 4.37 -9.75
C ILE A 47 14.11 5.68 -9.30
N LEU A 48 14.78 6.49 -8.51
CA LEU A 48 14.21 7.75 -7.98
C LEU A 48 14.03 8.77 -9.10
N GLU A 49 14.95 8.86 -10.04
CA GLU A 49 14.84 9.70 -11.23
C GLU A 49 13.68 9.23 -12.13
N ALA A 50 13.50 7.90 -12.27
CA ALA A 50 12.37 7.35 -13.02
C ALA A 50 11.03 7.68 -12.35
N LEU A 51 10.95 7.62 -11.01
CA LEU A 51 9.76 8.00 -10.25
C LEU A 51 9.48 9.50 -10.39
N GLU A 52 10.50 10.34 -10.33
CA GLU A 52 10.35 11.79 -10.54
C GLU A 52 9.84 12.08 -11.96
N ALA A 53 10.41 11.45 -12.99
CA ALA A 53 9.95 11.58 -14.37
C ALA A 53 8.50 11.10 -14.54
N PHE A 54 8.15 9.97 -13.93
CA PHE A 54 6.78 9.44 -13.92
C PHE A 54 5.80 10.45 -13.32
N SER A 55 6.14 11.02 -12.18
CA SER A 55 5.28 11.97 -11.46
C SER A 55 5.07 13.29 -12.21
N LYS A 56 6.02 13.70 -13.05
CA LYS A 56 5.93 14.93 -13.85
C LYS A 56 5.03 14.81 -15.09
N LEU A 57 4.77 13.60 -15.57
CA LEU A 57 4.11 13.36 -16.86
C LEU A 57 2.60 13.04 -16.74
N GLY A 58 2.06 12.92 -15.53
CA GLY A 58 0.73 12.42 -15.34
C GLY A 58 -0.27 13.36 -14.69
N SER A 59 -1.39 12.77 -14.29
CA SER A 59 -2.41 13.44 -13.48
C SER A 59 -1.88 13.79 -12.10
N ALA A 60 -2.65 14.63 -11.39
CA ALA A 60 -2.31 15.03 -10.02
C ALA A 60 -2.34 13.86 -9.01
N TRP A 61 -2.96 12.73 -9.38
CA TRP A 61 -3.18 11.60 -8.48
C TRP A 61 -2.45 10.36 -8.96
N THR A 62 -1.58 9.86 -8.11
CA THR A 62 -0.86 8.61 -8.29
C THR A 62 -0.81 7.85 -6.97
N PHE A 63 -0.81 6.53 -7.02
CA PHE A 63 -0.69 5.64 -5.88
C PHE A 63 0.51 4.73 -6.03
N GLY A 64 0.99 4.21 -4.91
CA GLY A 64 2.08 3.25 -4.96
C GLY A 64 2.72 3.03 -3.61
N TRP A 65 3.78 2.24 -3.60
CA TRP A 65 4.62 2.03 -2.44
C TRP A 65 6.10 2.05 -2.81
N LEU A 66 6.89 2.41 -1.82
CA LEU A 66 8.34 2.34 -1.84
C LEU A 66 8.76 1.26 -0.85
N GLY A 67 9.36 0.19 -1.36
CA GLY A 67 9.90 -0.87 -0.54
C GLY A 67 11.12 -0.41 0.27
N TYR A 68 11.32 -0.98 1.45
CA TYR A 68 12.44 -0.61 2.31
C TYR A 68 13.81 -0.79 1.64
N ASP A 69 13.94 -1.77 0.74
CA ASP A 69 15.20 -2.05 0.03
C ASP A 69 15.60 -0.95 -0.99
N LEU A 70 14.69 0.01 -1.25
CA LEU A 70 15.02 1.21 -2.03
C LEU A 70 16.09 2.09 -1.34
N LYS A 71 16.29 1.92 -0.02
CA LYS A 71 17.40 2.54 0.71
C LYS A 71 18.77 2.30 0.06
N ASN A 72 18.94 1.15 -0.62
CA ASN A 72 20.19 0.79 -1.30
C ASN A 72 20.50 1.68 -2.52
N GLU A 73 19.51 2.44 -3.01
CA GLU A 73 19.69 3.49 -4.02
C GLU A 73 20.28 4.78 -3.40
N ILE A 74 19.94 5.03 -2.14
CA ILE A 74 20.33 6.26 -1.43
C ILE A 74 21.66 6.05 -0.70
N GLU A 75 21.85 4.87 -0.12
CA GLU A 75 23.03 4.50 0.66
C GLU A 75 23.55 3.15 0.17
N HIS A 76 24.88 2.98 0.09
CA HIS A 76 25.50 1.70 -0.25
C HIS A 76 25.39 0.72 0.93
N LEU A 77 24.20 0.15 1.11
CA LEU A 77 23.94 -0.82 2.17
C LEU A 77 23.78 -2.21 1.56
N GLU A 78 24.50 -3.19 2.12
CA GLU A 78 24.32 -4.59 1.76
C GLU A 78 23.16 -5.19 2.56
N THR A 79 22.14 -5.67 1.88
CA THR A 79 21.05 -6.42 2.50
C THR A 79 21.44 -7.88 2.61
N ARG A 80 21.59 -8.40 3.84
CA ARG A 80 21.90 -9.80 4.12
C ARG A 80 20.67 -10.69 4.23
N ASN A 81 19.50 -10.09 4.38
CA ASN A 81 18.24 -10.82 4.54
C ASN A 81 17.59 -11.02 3.16
N PRO A 82 17.27 -12.26 2.75
CA PRO A 82 16.54 -12.50 1.53
C PRO A 82 15.13 -11.91 1.65
N SER A 83 14.66 -11.22 0.62
CA SER A 83 13.25 -10.82 0.52
C SER A 83 12.39 -12.09 0.43
N SER A 84 11.63 -12.38 1.49
CA SER A 84 10.76 -13.57 1.55
C SER A 84 9.41 -13.35 0.90
N LEU A 85 9.02 -12.10 0.62
CA LEU A 85 7.68 -11.74 0.16
C LEU A 85 7.59 -11.52 -1.35
N GLY A 86 8.72 -11.35 -2.06
CA GLY A 86 8.73 -11.17 -3.52
C GLY A 86 8.03 -9.89 -4.00
N HIS A 87 7.85 -8.91 -3.11
CA HIS A 87 7.25 -7.62 -3.50
C HIS A 87 8.25 -6.75 -4.28
N PRO A 88 7.78 -6.01 -5.28
CA PRO A 88 8.59 -4.99 -5.95
C PRO A 88 9.19 -3.98 -4.97
N VAL A 89 10.39 -3.49 -5.26
CA VAL A 89 11.01 -2.41 -4.45
C VAL A 89 10.37 -1.06 -4.70
N LEU A 90 9.71 -0.91 -5.84
CA LEU A 90 8.85 0.22 -6.18
C LEU A 90 7.71 -0.29 -7.05
N ALA A 91 6.49 0.06 -6.70
CA ALA A 91 5.34 -0.03 -7.57
C ALA A 91 4.55 1.29 -7.46
N TRP A 92 4.36 1.95 -8.58
CA TRP A 92 3.73 3.26 -8.66
C TRP A 92 2.84 3.33 -9.89
N TRP A 93 1.62 3.85 -9.77
CA TRP A 93 0.71 3.93 -10.91
C TRP A 93 -0.23 5.12 -10.84
N GLU A 94 -0.72 5.52 -11.99
CA GLU A 94 -1.79 6.49 -12.16
C GLU A 94 -3.11 5.75 -12.31
N PRO A 95 -4.08 5.94 -11.41
CA PRO A 95 -5.36 5.22 -11.48
C PRO A 95 -6.22 5.74 -12.63
N GLU A 96 -7.11 4.89 -13.14
CA GLU A 96 -8.17 5.31 -14.05
C GLU A 96 -9.26 6.06 -13.30
N ILE A 97 -9.62 5.55 -12.12
CA ILE A 97 -10.59 6.13 -11.20
C ILE A 97 -9.91 6.45 -9.89
N ALA A 98 -10.10 7.66 -9.38
CA ALA A 98 -9.66 8.07 -8.06
C ALA A 98 -10.76 8.83 -7.32
N ILE A 99 -11.07 8.39 -6.09
CA ILE A 99 -12.12 8.95 -5.24
C ILE A 99 -11.51 9.30 -3.89
N ARG A 100 -11.84 10.48 -3.39
CA ARG A 100 -11.57 10.91 -2.02
C ARG A 100 -12.89 10.93 -1.25
N PHE A 101 -12.92 10.35 -0.06
CA PHE A 101 -14.14 10.31 0.75
C PHE A 101 -13.85 10.42 2.25
N SER A 102 -14.86 10.83 2.99
CA SER A 102 -14.90 10.88 4.44
C SER A 102 -16.33 10.58 4.90
N ASP A 103 -16.63 10.67 6.21
CA ASP A 103 -18.00 10.50 6.70
C ASP A 103 -18.98 11.57 6.16
N SER A 104 -18.49 12.75 5.81
CA SER A 104 -19.31 13.90 5.42
C SER A 104 -19.16 14.34 3.98
N SER A 105 -18.20 13.81 3.25
CA SER A 105 -17.89 14.26 1.88
C SER A 105 -17.40 13.13 1.00
N LEU A 106 -17.70 13.25 -0.29
CA LEU A 106 -17.21 12.39 -1.35
C LEU A 106 -16.89 13.25 -2.56
N GLU A 107 -15.72 13.01 -3.15
CA GLU A 107 -15.21 13.78 -4.29
C GLU A 107 -14.56 12.82 -5.30
N ILE A 108 -14.97 12.91 -6.55
CA ILE A 108 -14.33 12.23 -7.67
C ILE A 108 -13.13 13.07 -8.11
N LEU A 109 -11.93 12.49 -7.98
CA LEU A 109 -10.68 13.15 -8.32
C LEU A 109 -10.25 12.88 -9.76
N SER A 110 -10.63 11.71 -10.29
CA SER A 110 -10.34 11.27 -11.65
C SER A 110 -11.29 10.15 -12.04
N GLY A 111 -11.65 10.06 -13.31
CA GLY A 111 -12.54 9.04 -13.87
C GLY A 111 -13.75 9.65 -14.56
N ASP A 112 -14.54 8.79 -15.19
CA ASP A 112 -15.80 9.14 -15.84
C ASP A 112 -16.95 8.76 -14.92
N ASP A 113 -17.90 9.65 -14.71
CA ASP A 113 -19.06 9.43 -13.83
C ASP A 113 -19.99 8.32 -14.37
N ASP A 114 -19.98 8.09 -15.68
CA ASP A 114 -20.76 7.04 -16.33
C ASP A 114 -20.03 5.68 -16.39
N ASP A 115 -18.79 5.59 -15.91
CA ASP A 115 -18.05 4.32 -15.84
C ASP A 115 -18.75 3.38 -14.83
N PRO A 116 -19.15 2.15 -15.23
CA PRO A 116 -19.77 1.18 -14.31
C PRO A 116 -18.94 0.89 -13.05
N ARG A 117 -17.62 0.93 -13.16
CA ARG A 117 -16.70 0.74 -12.04
C ARG A 117 -16.76 1.90 -11.05
N MET A 118 -16.97 3.13 -11.54
CA MET A 118 -17.20 4.30 -10.70
C MET A 118 -18.48 4.13 -9.88
N ILE A 119 -19.57 3.71 -10.52
CA ILE A 119 -20.84 3.48 -9.86
C ILE A 119 -20.70 2.41 -8.77
N GLU A 120 -20.06 1.28 -9.08
CA GLU A 120 -19.79 0.21 -8.13
C GLU A 120 -18.93 0.67 -6.96
N ALA A 121 -17.88 1.46 -7.22
CA ALA A 121 -17.01 2.04 -6.19
C ALA A 121 -17.78 2.95 -5.25
N LEU A 122 -18.63 3.83 -5.78
CA LEU A 122 -19.46 4.74 -4.99
C LEU A 122 -20.47 3.99 -4.12
N GLU A 123 -21.05 2.92 -4.64
CA GLU A 123 -21.94 2.04 -3.87
C GLU A 123 -21.18 1.30 -2.77
N SER A 124 -19.98 0.79 -3.07
CA SER A 124 -19.13 0.07 -2.13
C SER A 124 -18.68 0.96 -0.96
N ILE A 125 -18.37 2.23 -1.23
CA ILE A 125 -18.04 3.21 -0.19
C ILE A 125 -19.24 3.45 0.76
N LYS A 126 -20.46 3.39 0.27
CA LYS A 126 -21.69 3.60 1.05
C LYS A 126 -22.14 2.37 1.83
N ARG A 127 -21.72 1.17 1.40
CA ARG A 127 -22.08 -0.09 2.08
C ARG A 127 -21.21 -0.27 3.31
N GLU A 128 -21.84 -0.51 4.45
CA GLU A 128 -21.10 -0.97 5.63
C GLU A 128 -20.55 -2.38 5.38
N ASN A 129 -19.24 -2.51 5.47
CA ASN A 129 -18.63 -3.83 5.50
C ASN A 129 -19.02 -4.50 6.83
N LYS A 130 -19.87 -5.52 6.77
CA LYS A 130 -20.08 -6.40 7.93
C LYS A 130 -18.75 -7.10 8.16
N VAL A 131 -18.02 -6.66 9.18
CA VAL A 131 -16.77 -7.30 9.61
C VAL A 131 -17.01 -8.80 9.66
N GLN A 132 -16.44 -9.53 8.71
CA GLN A 132 -16.44 -10.99 8.77
C GLN A 132 -15.70 -11.35 10.05
N GLU A 133 -16.34 -12.13 10.88
CA GLU A 133 -15.73 -12.62 12.12
C GLU A 133 -14.36 -13.22 11.80
N GLY A 134 -13.35 -12.59 12.34
CA GLY A 134 -11.95 -12.94 12.45
C GLY A 134 -11.33 -13.84 11.37
N ILE A 135 -10.14 -13.50 10.97
CA ILE A 135 -9.28 -14.40 10.16
C ILE A 135 -9.18 -15.71 10.91
N GLN A 136 -9.86 -16.76 10.43
CA GLN A 136 -9.67 -18.13 10.91
C GLN A 136 -8.35 -18.63 10.31
N GLY A 137 -7.29 -18.52 11.06
CA GLY A 137 -5.98 -19.03 10.69
C GLY A 137 -5.14 -19.34 11.92
N GLU A 138 -4.32 -20.36 11.84
CA GLU A 138 -3.33 -20.64 12.87
C GLU A 138 -2.15 -19.70 12.70
N MET A 139 -1.83 -18.94 13.77
CA MET A 139 -0.68 -18.05 13.76
C MET A 139 0.58 -18.86 14.04
N VAL A 140 1.39 -19.06 13.00
CA VAL A 140 2.69 -19.73 13.12
C VAL A 140 3.77 -18.68 13.36
N TRP A 141 4.39 -18.72 14.52
CA TRP A 141 5.52 -17.88 14.87
C TRP A 141 6.83 -18.50 14.36
N SER A 142 7.66 -17.72 13.71
CA SER A 142 9.00 -18.15 13.27
C SER A 142 9.96 -18.39 14.43
N TRP A 143 9.70 -17.77 15.58
CA TRP A 143 10.46 -17.92 16.83
C TRP A 143 9.55 -18.20 18.00
N ASP A 144 10.00 -19.08 18.91
CA ASP A 144 9.35 -19.22 20.19
C ASP A 144 9.71 -18.05 21.14
N LYS A 145 8.96 -17.91 22.23
CA LYS A 145 9.14 -16.83 23.19
C LYS A 145 10.55 -16.80 23.79
N THR A 146 11.13 -17.96 24.04
CA THR A 146 12.46 -18.07 24.68
C THR A 146 13.55 -17.57 23.75
N HIS A 147 13.48 -17.97 22.48
CA HIS A 147 14.43 -17.50 21.46
C HIS A 147 14.31 -15.98 21.25
N TYR A 148 13.06 -15.47 21.14
CA TYR A 148 12.81 -14.04 21.00
C TYR A 148 13.42 -13.22 22.14
N LEU A 149 13.18 -13.64 23.41
CA LEU A 149 13.71 -12.93 24.58
C LEU A 149 15.24 -12.94 24.60
N LYS A 150 15.87 -14.08 24.25
CA LYS A 150 17.33 -14.19 24.19
C LYS A 150 17.94 -13.22 23.17
N VAL A 151 17.35 -13.12 21.96
CA VAL A 151 17.80 -12.18 20.92
C VAL A 151 17.58 -10.73 21.37
N LEU A 152 16.46 -10.45 22.03
CA LEU A 152 16.18 -9.12 22.55
C LEU A 152 17.19 -8.68 23.62
N ASP A 153 17.59 -9.56 24.52
CA ASP A 153 18.60 -9.25 25.54
C ASP A 153 19.98 -9.02 24.91
N GLU A 154 20.33 -9.78 23.87
CA GLU A 154 21.57 -9.55 23.12
C GLU A 154 21.57 -8.19 22.42
N VAL A 155 20.47 -7.82 21.75
CA VAL A 155 20.32 -6.50 21.12
C VAL A 155 20.47 -5.37 22.15
N LYS A 156 19.81 -5.50 23.32
CA LYS A 156 19.95 -4.52 24.40
C LYS A 156 21.40 -4.38 24.88
N ARG A 157 22.10 -5.51 25.00
CA ARG A 157 23.52 -5.51 25.39
C ARG A 157 24.38 -4.78 24.38
N LEU A 158 24.18 -5.01 23.07
CA LEU A 158 24.90 -4.33 21.99
C LEU A 158 24.66 -2.82 22.02
N ILE A 159 23.39 -2.40 22.14
CA ILE A 159 23.04 -0.97 22.26
C ILE A 159 23.75 -0.31 23.45
N GLN A 160 23.84 -0.99 24.61
CA GLN A 160 24.54 -0.47 25.79
C GLN A 160 26.05 -0.37 25.59
N GLN A 161 26.62 -1.16 24.68
CA GLN A 161 28.03 -1.12 24.33
C GLN A 161 28.37 -0.07 23.26
N GLY A 162 27.36 0.56 22.66
CA GLY A 162 27.52 1.60 21.65
C GLY A 162 27.71 1.08 20.24
N ASP A 163 27.25 -0.14 19.95
CA ASP A 163 27.17 -0.74 18.61
C ASP A 163 25.80 -0.46 17.94
#